data_083b58785df347c6f7486af9cdd340ed
#
_entry.id   083b58785df347c6f7486af9cdd340ed
#
_cell.length_a   1.000
_cell.length_b   1.000
_cell.length_c   1.000
_cell.angle_alpha   90.00
_cell.angle_beta   90.00
_cell.angle_gamma   90.00
#
_symmetry.space_group_name_H-M   'P 1'
#
loop_
_entity.id
_entity.type
_entity.pdbx_description
1 polymer ?
#
loop_
_entity_poly.entity_id
_entity_poly.type
_entity_poly.pdbx_seq_one_letter_code
_entity_poly.pdbx_strand_id
1 'polypeptide(L)'
;IPSAILETLSHQNFPDMRLGHDPNFKFALARAVYKSILRFMCNQHRTVATVTPLAPSYFHINYLYNGQIKLGWRETNDELEPTAKPTGYILYTAVDSAGFDNGRLVKQNEIELSLHPYSTYHFKVAAVNGGGESFTTETLSAYYQPEATNTILVVDGFDRLSSPAVIDTQQLQGFDLNEDL
;
A
#
# COMPACT_ATOMS: atom_id res chain seq x y z
N ILE A 1 -0.61 7.53 34.07
CA ILE A 1 -0.35 7.38 32.61
C ILE A 1 -1.65 7.71 31.92
N PRO A 2 -1.67 8.67 30.98
CA PRO A 2 -2.85 8.93 30.17
C PRO A 2 -3.30 7.66 29.45
N SER A 3 -4.58 7.33 29.54
CA SER A 3 -5.19 6.22 28.85
C SER A 3 -6.50 6.65 28.21
N ALA A 4 -6.84 6.05 27.10
CA ALA A 4 -8.10 6.27 26.39
C ALA A 4 -8.67 4.93 25.92
N ILE A 5 -10.00 4.84 25.93
CA ILE A 5 -10.73 3.74 25.33
C ILE A 5 -11.34 4.26 24.03
N LEU A 6 -11.17 3.51 22.95
CA LEU A 6 -11.79 3.80 21.68
C LEU A 6 -12.92 2.81 21.42
N GLU A 7 -14.15 3.31 21.47
CA GLU A 7 -15.35 2.55 21.13
C GLU A 7 -15.82 3.00 19.75
N THR A 8 -15.86 2.10 18.79
CA THR A 8 -16.11 2.47 17.38
C THR A 8 -17.42 1.94 16.83
N LEU A 9 -17.71 0.66 17.05
CA LEU A 9 -18.82 -0.05 16.43
C LEU A 9 -19.41 -1.07 17.41
N SER A 10 -20.69 -1.39 17.24
CA SER A 10 -21.34 -2.46 17.97
C SER A 10 -21.44 -3.73 17.11
N HIS A 11 -20.94 -4.85 17.62
CA HIS A 11 -21.08 -6.15 16.96
C HIS A 11 -22.54 -6.67 16.96
N GLN A 12 -23.44 -6.03 17.68
CA GLN A 12 -24.87 -6.35 17.73
C GLN A 12 -25.71 -5.49 16.75
N ASN A 13 -25.08 -4.57 16.06
CA ASN A 13 -25.73 -3.67 15.11
C ASN A 13 -25.28 -4.00 13.68
N PHE A 14 -26.20 -4.48 12.85
CA PHE A 14 -25.88 -4.89 11.49
C PHE A 14 -25.27 -3.76 10.62
N PRO A 15 -25.78 -2.51 10.61
CA PRO A 15 -25.11 -1.40 9.94
C PRO A 15 -23.67 -1.16 10.39
N ASP A 16 -23.39 -1.26 11.71
CA ASP A 16 -22.04 -1.13 12.25
C ASP A 16 -21.13 -2.27 11.77
N MET A 17 -21.65 -3.49 11.74
CA MET A 17 -20.91 -4.65 11.28
C MET A 17 -20.57 -4.57 9.80
N ARG A 18 -21.44 -4.00 8.97
CA ARG A 18 -21.13 -3.73 7.54
C ARG A 18 -19.91 -2.82 7.41
N LEU A 19 -19.82 -1.75 8.20
CA LEU A 19 -18.64 -0.89 8.24
C LEU A 19 -17.44 -1.62 8.83
N GLY A 20 -17.64 -2.39 9.92
CA GLY A 20 -16.59 -3.12 10.59
C GLY A 20 -15.91 -4.19 9.72
N HIS A 21 -16.59 -4.71 8.72
CA HIS A 21 -16.02 -5.63 7.73
C HIS A 21 -15.40 -4.94 6.52
N ASP A 22 -15.70 -3.65 6.27
CA ASP A 22 -15.10 -2.91 5.15
C ASP A 22 -13.61 -2.62 5.40
N PRO A 23 -12.69 -3.12 4.56
CA PRO A 23 -11.26 -2.86 4.69
C PRO A 23 -10.89 -1.37 4.60
N ASN A 24 -11.61 -0.60 3.78
CA ASN A 24 -11.37 0.84 3.63
C ASN A 24 -11.75 1.59 4.91
N PHE A 25 -12.87 1.21 5.55
CA PHE A 25 -13.24 1.78 6.84
C PHE A 25 -12.21 1.43 7.93
N LYS A 26 -11.75 0.17 7.99
CA LYS A 26 -10.71 -0.27 8.93
C LYS A 26 -9.42 0.56 8.76
N PHE A 27 -8.99 0.77 7.52
CA PHE A 27 -7.83 1.58 7.21
C PHE A 27 -8.03 3.05 7.62
N ALA A 28 -9.17 3.65 7.24
CA ALA A 28 -9.48 5.04 7.57
C ALA A 28 -9.52 5.27 9.08
N LEU A 29 -10.15 4.35 9.84
CA LEU A 29 -10.20 4.39 11.30
C LEU A 29 -8.81 4.27 11.91
N ALA A 30 -8.02 3.27 11.50
CA ALA A 30 -6.64 3.09 12.00
C ALA A 30 -5.78 4.33 11.71
N ARG A 31 -5.91 4.92 10.52
CA ARG A 31 -5.20 6.14 10.15
C ARG A 31 -5.64 7.36 10.98
N ALA A 32 -6.93 7.49 11.29
CA ALA A 32 -7.43 8.55 12.16
C ALA A 32 -6.89 8.44 13.60
N VAL A 33 -6.82 7.22 14.14
CA VAL A 33 -6.22 6.93 15.46
C VAL A 33 -4.72 7.27 15.43
N TYR A 34 -3.99 6.82 14.42
CA TYR A 34 -2.58 7.15 14.24
C TYR A 34 -2.34 8.66 14.23
N LYS A 35 -3.09 9.41 13.42
CA LYS A 35 -2.98 10.87 13.35
C LYS A 35 -3.26 11.54 14.69
N SER A 36 -4.22 11.03 15.46
CA SER A 36 -4.59 11.57 16.79
C SER A 36 -3.47 11.33 17.81
N ILE A 37 -2.90 10.11 17.83
CA ILE A 37 -1.76 9.77 18.70
C ILE A 37 -0.54 10.62 18.34
N LEU A 38 -0.21 10.72 17.04
CA LEU A 38 0.91 11.50 16.56
C LEU A 38 0.79 12.97 17.00
N ARG A 39 -0.38 13.59 16.80
CA ARG A 39 -0.62 14.99 17.20
C ARG A 39 -0.53 15.17 18.72
N PHE A 40 -1.08 14.23 19.48
CA PHE A 40 -0.97 14.26 20.93
C PHE A 40 0.50 14.23 21.38
N MET A 41 1.29 13.29 20.85
CA MET A 41 2.70 13.15 21.18
C MET A 41 3.51 14.40 20.77
N CYS A 42 3.29 14.90 19.57
CA CYS A 42 3.96 16.10 19.09
C CYS A 42 3.63 17.33 19.94
N ASN A 43 2.37 17.49 20.38
CA ASN A 43 1.97 18.56 21.29
C ASN A 43 2.68 18.47 22.64
N GLN A 44 2.81 17.26 23.22
CA GLN A 44 3.54 17.04 24.47
C GLN A 44 5.02 17.43 24.36
N HIS A 45 5.63 17.16 23.22
CA HIS A 45 7.05 17.44 22.96
C HIS A 45 7.29 18.79 22.28
N ARG A 46 6.23 19.57 22.03
CA ARG A 46 6.29 20.88 21.32
C ARG A 46 6.96 20.79 19.95
N THR A 47 6.68 19.70 19.22
CA THR A 47 7.15 19.47 17.86
C THR A 47 6.00 19.54 16.86
N VAL A 48 6.33 19.71 15.58
CA VAL A 48 5.34 19.73 14.49
C VAL A 48 5.01 18.31 14.06
N ALA A 49 3.73 17.96 14.02
CA ALA A 49 3.29 16.68 13.54
C ALA A 49 3.39 16.62 11.99
N THR A 50 4.14 15.67 11.47
CA THR A 50 4.17 15.34 10.05
C THR A 50 3.66 13.91 9.88
N VAL A 51 2.57 13.76 9.17
CA VAL A 51 1.95 12.44 8.93
C VAL A 51 2.67 11.73 7.80
N THR A 52 2.87 10.41 7.94
CA THR A 52 3.45 9.59 6.87
C THR A 52 2.59 9.63 5.61
N PRO A 53 3.18 9.56 4.40
CA PRO A 53 2.42 9.50 3.15
C PRO A 53 1.50 8.27 3.07
N LEU A 54 0.57 8.28 2.13
CA LEU A 54 -0.10 7.08 1.67
C LEU A 54 0.81 6.28 0.73
N ALA A 55 0.56 4.97 0.62
CA ALA A 55 1.28 4.13 -0.33
C ALA A 55 1.10 4.68 -1.76
N PRO A 56 2.15 4.64 -2.61
CA PRO A 56 2.00 4.99 -4.01
C PRO A 56 0.98 4.10 -4.71
N SER A 57 0.35 4.63 -5.74
CA SER A 57 -0.63 3.93 -6.56
C SER A 57 -0.14 3.74 -8.00
N TYR A 58 -0.85 2.92 -8.79
CA TYR A 58 -0.53 2.68 -10.19
C TYR A 58 0.92 2.26 -10.43
N PHE A 59 1.48 1.46 -9.53
CA PHE A 59 2.81 0.91 -9.72
C PHE A 59 2.81 -0.01 -10.93
N HIS A 60 3.77 0.18 -11.84
CA HIS A 60 3.86 -0.57 -13.09
C HIS A 60 5.29 -0.71 -13.58
N ILE A 61 5.51 -1.74 -14.40
CA ILE A 61 6.79 -2.01 -15.07
C ILE A 61 6.56 -1.91 -16.57
N ASN A 62 7.33 -1.07 -17.23
CA ASN A 62 7.40 -0.99 -18.69
C ASN A 62 8.72 -1.60 -19.14
N TYR A 63 8.67 -2.62 -20.02
CA TYR A 63 9.86 -3.12 -20.71
C TYR A 63 10.25 -2.14 -21.83
N LEU A 64 11.52 -1.78 -21.90
CA LEU A 64 12.04 -0.89 -22.93
C LEU A 64 12.72 -1.70 -24.04
N TYR A 65 13.93 -2.18 -23.78
CA TYR A 65 14.72 -3.02 -24.71
C TYR A 65 15.90 -3.65 -23.97
N ASN A 66 16.40 -4.78 -24.45
CA ASN A 66 17.65 -5.40 -23.96
C ASN A 66 17.78 -5.49 -22.44
N GLY A 67 16.70 -5.93 -21.76
CA GLY A 67 16.69 -6.01 -20.30
C GLY A 67 16.56 -4.68 -19.57
N GLN A 68 16.41 -3.57 -20.28
CA GLN A 68 16.06 -2.30 -19.66
C GLN A 68 14.56 -2.21 -19.40
N ILE A 69 14.23 -1.78 -18.20
CA ILE A 69 12.88 -1.57 -17.75
C ILE A 69 12.73 -0.17 -17.17
N LYS A 70 11.52 0.33 -17.18
CA LYS A 70 11.12 1.56 -16.50
C LYS A 70 10.04 1.22 -15.48
N LEU A 71 10.32 1.50 -14.21
CA LEU A 71 9.36 1.46 -13.13
C LEU A 71 8.69 2.82 -13.02
N GLY A 72 7.38 2.84 -12.82
CA GLY A 72 6.62 4.07 -12.64
C GLY A 72 5.51 3.88 -11.62
N TRP A 73 5.14 4.96 -10.93
CA TRP A 73 4.06 4.99 -9.95
C TRP A 73 3.46 6.38 -9.86
N ARG A 74 2.37 6.51 -9.11
CA ARG A 74 1.74 7.80 -8.83
C ARG A 74 1.70 8.07 -7.33
N GLU A 75 1.85 9.33 -6.98
CA GLU A 75 1.54 9.82 -5.62
C GLU A 75 0.08 9.57 -5.30
N THR A 76 -0.19 9.08 -4.08
CA THR A 76 -1.54 9.00 -3.54
C THR A 76 -1.75 10.17 -2.59
N ASN A 77 -2.68 11.05 -2.91
CA ASN A 77 -2.98 12.22 -2.11
C ASN A 77 -3.85 11.86 -0.91
N ASP A 78 -3.52 12.38 0.28
CA ASP A 78 -4.40 12.38 1.45
C ASP A 78 -5.06 13.76 1.55
N GLU A 79 -6.27 13.88 1.00
CA GLU A 79 -6.99 15.16 0.94
C GLU A 79 -7.28 15.77 2.33
N LEU A 80 -7.34 14.92 3.35
CA LEU A 80 -7.59 15.34 4.74
C LEU A 80 -6.30 15.63 5.52
N GLU A 81 -5.12 15.48 4.89
CA GLU A 81 -3.85 15.59 5.60
C GLU A 81 -2.73 16.19 4.72
N PRO A 82 -2.65 17.52 4.62
CA PRO A 82 -1.66 18.18 3.77
C PRO A 82 -0.20 17.88 4.13
N THR A 83 0.08 17.49 5.39
CA THR A 83 1.44 17.14 5.84
C THR A 83 1.90 15.78 5.34
N ALA A 84 0.98 14.94 4.83
CA ALA A 84 1.27 13.60 4.33
C ALA A 84 1.85 13.58 2.91
N LYS A 85 2.16 14.74 2.33
CA LYS A 85 2.73 14.81 0.98
C LYS A 85 4.10 14.15 0.93
N PRO A 86 4.37 13.25 -0.05
CA PRO A 86 5.69 12.67 -0.25
C PRO A 86 6.75 13.71 -0.60
N THR A 87 7.98 13.50 -0.11
CA THR A 87 9.18 14.23 -0.53
C THR A 87 10.12 13.37 -1.35
N GLY A 88 9.82 12.07 -1.46
CA GLY A 88 10.56 11.07 -2.22
C GLY A 88 9.94 9.69 -2.05
N TYR A 89 10.61 8.70 -2.60
CA TYR A 89 10.17 7.31 -2.60
C TYR A 89 11.35 6.39 -2.26
N ILE A 90 11.07 5.23 -1.72
CA ILE A 90 12.05 4.18 -1.49
C ILE A 90 11.68 3.00 -2.39
N LEU A 91 12.56 2.67 -3.31
CA LEU A 91 12.47 1.48 -4.14
C LEU A 91 13.19 0.33 -3.45
N TYR A 92 12.49 -0.74 -3.17
CA TYR A 92 13.01 -2.00 -2.68
C TYR A 92 13.15 -3.00 -3.82
N THR A 93 14.28 -3.69 -3.86
CA THR A 93 14.58 -4.69 -4.89
C THR A 93 14.96 -6.01 -4.24
N ALA A 94 14.44 -7.10 -4.77
CA ALA A 94 14.92 -8.45 -4.47
C ALA A 94 15.27 -9.17 -5.80
N VAL A 95 16.18 -10.13 -5.74
CA VAL A 95 16.62 -10.90 -6.90
C VAL A 95 16.43 -12.39 -6.59
N ASP A 96 15.76 -13.09 -7.47
CA ASP A 96 15.43 -14.52 -7.36
C ASP A 96 14.74 -14.82 -6.01
N SER A 97 15.28 -15.71 -5.21
CA SER A 97 14.75 -16.09 -3.89
C SER A 97 15.34 -15.28 -2.72
N ALA A 98 16.12 -14.24 -3.01
CA ALA A 98 16.68 -13.38 -1.97
C ALA A 98 15.63 -12.48 -1.32
N GLY A 99 15.87 -12.01 -0.10
CA GLY A 99 15.05 -10.97 0.53
C GLY A 99 15.24 -9.62 -0.15
N PHE A 100 14.31 -8.70 0.14
CA PHE A 100 14.45 -7.32 -0.31
C PHE A 100 15.67 -6.64 0.33
N ASP A 101 16.29 -5.75 -0.45
CA ASP A 101 17.38 -4.89 0.01
C ASP A 101 16.90 -3.83 1.04
N ASN A 102 17.82 -2.96 1.47
CA ASN A 102 17.51 -1.88 2.41
C ASN A 102 16.82 -0.66 1.76
N GLY A 103 16.48 -0.77 0.48
CA GLY A 103 15.81 0.27 -0.27
C GLY A 103 16.75 1.37 -0.79
N ARG A 104 16.39 1.92 -1.93
CA ARG A 104 17.07 3.02 -2.61
C ARG A 104 16.16 4.24 -2.67
N LEU A 105 16.63 5.39 -2.17
CA LEU A 105 15.88 6.64 -2.26
C LEU A 105 15.83 7.13 -3.73
N VAL A 106 14.60 7.41 -4.18
CA VAL A 106 14.29 7.97 -5.50
C VAL A 106 13.48 9.25 -5.31
N LYS A 107 13.86 10.33 -5.96
CA LYS A 107 13.16 11.62 -5.82
C LYS A 107 11.99 11.78 -6.80
N GLN A 108 12.06 11.09 -7.92
CA GLN A 108 11.06 11.11 -8.98
C GLN A 108 10.10 9.93 -8.80
N ASN A 109 8.96 9.98 -9.47
CA ASN A 109 7.96 8.92 -9.46
C ASN A 109 8.17 7.88 -10.57
N GLU A 110 9.40 7.81 -11.11
CA GLU A 110 9.84 6.83 -12.10
C GLU A 110 11.34 6.60 -12.01
N ILE A 111 11.80 5.43 -12.47
CA ILE A 111 13.21 5.07 -12.54
C ILE A 111 13.45 4.03 -13.63
N GLU A 112 14.54 4.16 -14.36
CA GLU A 112 15.02 3.16 -15.32
C GLU A 112 16.08 2.27 -14.68
N LEU A 113 16.00 0.97 -14.95
CA LEU A 113 16.90 -0.05 -14.43
C LEU A 113 17.27 -1.03 -15.54
N SER A 114 18.45 -1.63 -15.39
CA SER A 114 18.90 -2.72 -16.25
C SER A 114 18.85 -4.03 -15.48
N LEU A 115 18.19 -5.03 -16.04
CA LEU A 115 18.10 -6.37 -15.48
C LEU A 115 19.30 -7.20 -15.97
N HIS A 116 19.89 -8.00 -15.10
CA HIS A 116 20.81 -9.05 -15.52
C HIS A 116 20.03 -10.19 -16.16
N PRO A 117 20.57 -10.80 -17.23
CA PRO A 117 19.94 -11.97 -17.85
C PRO A 117 19.71 -13.13 -16.87
N TYR A 118 18.64 -13.86 -17.10
CA TYR A 118 18.30 -15.11 -16.40
C TYR A 118 18.02 -14.97 -14.89
N SER A 119 17.73 -13.75 -14.41
CA SER A 119 17.36 -13.49 -13.02
C SER A 119 15.98 -12.85 -12.95
N THR A 120 15.20 -13.22 -11.95
CA THR A 120 13.92 -12.62 -11.64
C THR A 120 14.12 -11.49 -10.64
N TYR A 121 13.66 -10.31 -10.98
CA TYR A 121 13.68 -9.16 -10.10
C TYR A 121 12.28 -8.91 -9.54
N HIS A 122 12.22 -8.57 -8.27
CA HIS A 122 11.01 -8.19 -7.56
C HIS A 122 11.16 -6.76 -7.06
N PHE A 123 10.13 -5.95 -7.27
CA PHE A 123 10.14 -4.53 -6.93
C PHE A 123 8.89 -4.16 -6.13
N LYS A 124 9.06 -3.29 -5.15
CA LYS A 124 7.99 -2.58 -4.46
C LYS A 124 8.46 -1.18 -4.07
N VAL A 125 7.53 -0.25 -3.94
CA VAL A 125 7.85 1.16 -3.68
C VAL A 125 7.06 1.66 -2.48
N ALA A 126 7.72 2.42 -1.61
CA ALA A 126 7.07 3.19 -0.55
C ALA A 126 7.27 4.68 -0.80
N ALA A 127 6.33 5.51 -0.36
CA ALA A 127 6.48 6.95 -0.32
C ALA A 127 7.10 7.37 1.02
N VAL A 128 7.89 8.43 1.02
CA VAL A 128 8.59 8.92 2.22
C VAL A 128 8.50 10.43 2.37
N ASN A 129 8.38 10.89 3.61
CA ASN A 129 8.52 12.29 4.00
C ASN A 129 9.17 12.42 5.39
N GLY A 130 9.17 13.61 5.98
CA GLY A 130 9.72 13.84 7.33
C GLY A 130 8.98 13.12 8.46
N GLY A 131 7.78 12.60 8.23
CA GLY A 131 7.01 11.80 9.18
C GLY A 131 7.32 10.31 9.13
N GLY A 132 8.04 9.87 8.09
CA GLY A 132 8.42 8.47 7.91
C GLY A 132 8.01 7.90 6.56
N GLU A 133 7.96 6.59 6.50
CA GLU A 133 7.69 5.79 5.31
C GLU A 133 6.25 5.25 5.31
N SER A 134 5.64 5.21 4.13
CA SER A 134 4.32 4.61 3.92
C SER A 134 4.38 3.07 3.90
N PHE A 135 3.22 2.42 3.84
CA PHE A 135 3.16 1.06 3.31
C PHE A 135 3.69 1.03 1.88
N THR A 136 4.18 -0.14 1.46
CA THR A 136 4.66 -0.33 0.08
C THR A 136 3.49 -0.57 -0.87
N THR A 137 3.74 -0.40 -2.17
CA THR A 137 2.90 -0.99 -3.22
C THR A 137 2.90 -2.52 -3.12
N GLU A 138 2.04 -3.17 -3.90
CA GLU A 138 2.19 -4.58 -4.22
C GLU A 138 3.57 -4.85 -4.84
N THR A 139 3.99 -6.11 -4.80
CA THR A 139 5.25 -6.53 -5.42
C THR A 139 5.02 -6.90 -6.88
N LEU A 140 5.70 -6.22 -7.79
CA LEU A 140 5.76 -6.59 -9.20
C LEU A 140 7.09 -7.24 -9.54
N SER A 141 7.08 -8.11 -10.55
CA SER A 141 8.27 -8.87 -10.94
C SER A 141 8.58 -8.71 -12.42
N ALA A 142 9.87 -8.77 -12.75
CA ALA A 142 10.34 -8.78 -14.12
C ALA A 142 11.46 -9.81 -14.29
N TYR A 143 11.47 -10.48 -15.43
CA TYR A 143 12.49 -11.44 -15.83
C TYR A 143 13.00 -11.10 -17.22
N TYR A 144 14.30 -11.20 -17.45
CA TYR A 144 14.91 -10.93 -18.75
C TYR A 144 15.69 -12.14 -19.27
N GLN A 145 15.36 -12.54 -20.50
CA GLN A 145 16.07 -13.57 -21.26
C GLN A 145 16.44 -13.01 -22.63
N PRO A 146 17.75 -12.84 -22.94
CA PRO A 146 18.21 -12.21 -24.19
C PRO A 146 17.76 -12.89 -25.47
N GLU A 147 17.64 -14.21 -25.45
CA GLU A 147 17.23 -15.03 -26.60
C GLU A 147 15.71 -15.13 -26.77
N ALA A 148 14.94 -14.54 -25.89
CA ALA A 148 13.48 -14.58 -25.99
C ALA A 148 13.01 -13.80 -27.22
N THR A 149 12.17 -14.42 -28.03
CA THR A 149 11.57 -13.82 -29.23
C THR A 149 10.26 -13.11 -28.94
N ASN A 150 9.68 -13.35 -27.76
CA ASN A 150 8.40 -12.81 -27.35
C ASN A 150 8.47 -12.25 -25.93
N THR A 151 7.62 -11.26 -25.65
CA THR A 151 7.40 -10.73 -24.31
C THR A 151 6.06 -11.24 -23.78
N ILE A 152 6.04 -11.73 -22.55
CA ILE A 152 4.83 -12.17 -21.86
C ILE A 152 4.52 -11.16 -20.77
N LEU A 153 3.29 -10.66 -20.76
CA LEU A 153 2.74 -9.84 -19.67
C LEU A 153 1.84 -10.75 -18.81
N VAL A 154 2.14 -10.80 -17.51
CA VAL A 154 1.27 -11.43 -16.51
C VAL A 154 0.51 -10.33 -15.79
N VAL A 155 -0.82 -10.38 -15.86
CA VAL A 155 -1.70 -9.44 -15.16
C VAL A 155 -2.43 -10.21 -14.07
N ASP A 156 -2.16 -9.85 -12.81
CA ASP A 156 -2.97 -10.29 -11.69
C ASP A 156 -4.08 -9.25 -11.47
N GLY A 157 -5.31 -9.64 -11.79
CA GLY A 157 -6.50 -8.79 -11.67
C GLY A 157 -7.30 -9.07 -10.40
N PHE A 158 -6.79 -9.91 -9.49
CA PHE A 158 -7.47 -10.32 -8.27
C PHE A 158 -6.89 -9.63 -7.04
N ASP A 159 -7.19 -8.36 -6.87
CA ASP A 159 -6.93 -7.65 -5.62
C ASP A 159 -8.14 -7.81 -4.69
N ARG A 160 -8.01 -8.69 -3.69
CA ARG A 160 -9.11 -9.13 -2.84
C ARG A 160 -9.15 -8.47 -1.47
N LEU A 161 -9.07 -7.18 -1.41
CA LEU A 161 -9.45 -6.45 -0.21
C LEU A 161 -10.96 -6.15 -0.26
N SER A 162 -11.78 -7.17 -0.08
CA SER A 162 -13.25 -7.03 -0.04
C SER A 162 -13.81 -7.36 1.33
N SER A 163 -14.99 -6.82 1.63
CA SER A 163 -15.83 -7.28 2.73
C SER A 163 -16.44 -8.65 2.40
N PRO A 164 -16.82 -9.45 3.43
CA PRO A 164 -17.64 -10.64 3.19
C PRO A 164 -18.95 -10.28 2.49
N ALA A 165 -19.51 -11.23 1.73
CA ALA A 165 -20.79 -11.04 1.07
C ALA A 165 -21.88 -10.73 2.10
N VAL A 166 -22.68 -9.71 1.81
CA VAL A 166 -23.75 -9.24 2.71
C VAL A 166 -25.04 -9.95 2.38
N ILE A 167 -25.64 -10.61 3.37
CA ILE A 167 -27.02 -11.14 3.31
C ILE A 167 -27.93 -10.11 3.96
N ASP A 168 -28.84 -9.53 3.19
CA ASP A 168 -29.80 -8.54 3.68
C ASP A 168 -31.18 -8.82 3.08
N THR A 169 -31.95 -9.67 3.75
CA THR A 169 -33.29 -10.08 3.40
C THR A 169 -34.29 -9.68 4.48
N GLN A 170 -35.59 -9.81 4.21
CA GLN A 170 -36.61 -9.56 5.24
C GLN A 170 -36.55 -10.55 6.43
N GLN A 171 -35.98 -11.73 6.23
CA GLN A 171 -35.93 -12.80 7.25
C GLN A 171 -34.56 -12.93 7.91
N LEU A 172 -33.49 -12.51 7.22
CA LEU A 172 -32.13 -12.73 7.68
C LEU A 172 -31.23 -11.56 7.27
N GLN A 173 -30.50 -11.04 8.25
CA GLN A 173 -29.41 -10.09 8.03
C GLN A 173 -28.12 -10.68 8.59
N GLY A 174 -27.04 -10.64 7.82
CA GLY A 174 -25.75 -11.22 8.21
C GLY A 174 -24.70 -11.14 7.12
N PHE A 175 -23.66 -11.95 7.28
CA PHE A 175 -22.55 -12.06 6.35
C PHE A 175 -22.33 -13.53 5.98
N ASP A 176 -22.04 -13.77 4.72
CA ASP A 176 -21.59 -15.08 4.27
C ASP A 176 -20.04 -15.12 4.34
N LEU A 177 -19.55 -15.81 5.36
CA LEU A 177 -18.10 -15.96 5.59
C LEU A 177 -17.46 -17.09 4.77
N ASN A 178 -18.27 -17.87 4.03
CA ASN A 178 -17.77 -18.97 3.22
C ASN A 178 -17.36 -18.52 1.80
N GLU A 179 -17.73 -17.30 1.41
CA GLU A 179 -17.35 -16.72 0.10
C GLU A 179 -16.10 -15.83 0.19
N ASP A 180 -15.48 -15.74 1.36
CA ASP A 180 -14.18 -15.06 1.52
C ASP A 180 -13.04 -15.96 1.00
N LEU A 181 -12.88 -16.01 -0.30
CA LEU A 181 -11.78 -16.71 -0.97
C LEU A 181 -10.84 -15.75 -1.65
#